data_f76b679ebf94c862b3738b22eb0c322c
#
_entry.id   f76b679ebf94c862b3738b22eb0c322c
#
_cell.length_a   1.000
_cell.length_b   1.000
_cell.length_c   1.000
_cell.angle_alpha   90.00
_cell.angle_beta   90.00
_cell.angle_gamma   90.00
#
_symmetry.space_group_name_H-M   'P 1'
#
loop_
_entity.id
_entity.type
_entity.pdbx_description
1 polymer ?
#
loop_
_entity_poly.entity_id
_entity_poly.type
_entity_poly.pdbx_seq_one_letter_code
_entity_poly.pdbx_strand_id
1 'polypeptide(L)'
;MIKYVPEMTSVVIEEIPDRVTLAVDISNCQGNCIGCHSPFLKTDVGVELTEKVIDSLIADNFGVDCFLFLGEGKDPESLLRLAAHVRSRGLAAALYSGRNAVEDKIFENFDYVKVGPYIESFGPLNSKTTNQRLYKVAHEADSYSLIDITSRFWHRGIDKNVK
;
A
#
# COMPACT_ATOMS: atom_id res chain seq x y z
N MET A 1 16.47 -7.07 -3.16
CA MET A 1 15.45 -8.10 -2.87
C MET A 1 14.38 -7.53 -1.96
N ILE A 2 13.12 -7.77 -2.29
CA ILE A 2 11.99 -7.45 -1.43
C ILE A 2 11.55 -8.72 -0.72
N LYS A 3 11.31 -8.66 0.59
CA LYS A 3 10.78 -9.78 1.37
C LYS A 3 9.41 -9.45 1.94
N TYR A 4 8.58 -10.46 2.03
CA TYR A 4 7.24 -10.33 2.61
C TYR A 4 6.98 -11.44 3.64
N VAL A 5 5.98 -11.24 4.47
CA VAL A 5 5.59 -12.20 5.50
C VAL A 5 4.35 -12.95 5.03
N PRO A 6 4.51 -14.21 4.56
CA PRO A 6 3.38 -14.97 4.00
C PRO A 6 2.21 -15.14 4.96
N GLU A 7 2.46 -15.33 6.23
CA GLU A 7 1.45 -15.56 7.26
C GLU A 7 0.54 -14.34 7.51
N MET A 8 0.99 -13.15 7.08
CA MET A 8 0.25 -11.90 7.23
C MET A 8 -0.43 -11.46 5.95
N THR A 9 -0.27 -12.20 4.86
CA THR A 9 -0.94 -11.89 3.59
C THR A 9 -2.44 -12.10 3.74
N SER A 10 -3.24 -11.11 3.32
CA SER A 10 -4.68 -11.16 3.48
C SER A 10 -5.41 -10.41 2.37
N VAL A 11 -6.67 -10.78 2.14
CA VAL A 11 -7.57 -10.04 1.26
C VAL A 11 -8.34 -9.03 2.10
N VAL A 12 -8.27 -7.77 1.72
CA VAL A 12 -8.86 -6.65 2.44
C VAL A 12 -9.73 -5.80 1.51
N ILE A 13 -10.72 -5.12 2.07
CA ILE A 13 -11.65 -4.30 1.29
C ILE A 13 -11.70 -2.84 1.74
N GLU A 14 -11.02 -2.50 2.82
CA GLU A 14 -11.09 -1.16 3.40
C GLU A 14 -9.85 -0.31 3.17
N GLU A 15 -8.70 -0.92 2.89
CA GLU A 15 -7.43 -0.20 2.75
C GLU A 15 -7.35 0.63 1.48
N ILE A 16 -7.94 0.15 0.39
CA ILE A 16 -8.06 0.91 -0.85
C ILE A 16 -9.54 1.01 -1.19
N PRO A 17 -10.13 2.22 -1.20
CA PRO A 17 -11.55 2.38 -1.52
C PRO A 17 -11.92 1.78 -2.88
N ASP A 18 -13.05 1.07 -2.90
CA ASP A 18 -13.64 0.45 -4.10
C ASP A 18 -12.81 -0.68 -4.72
N ARG A 19 -11.85 -1.23 -3.97
CA ARG A 19 -11.02 -2.35 -4.46
C ARG A 19 -11.09 -3.55 -3.53
N VAL A 20 -11.02 -4.73 -4.12
CA VAL A 20 -10.77 -5.98 -3.40
C VAL A 20 -9.27 -6.20 -3.48
N THR A 21 -8.59 -6.03 -2.37
CA THR A 21 -7.13 -5.86 -2.33
C THR A 21 -6.46 -7.04 -1.66
N LEU A 22 -5.41 -7.55 -2.31
CA LEU A 22 -4.48 -8.50 -1.71
C LEU A 22 -3.37 -7.69 -1.03
N ALA A 23 -3.35 -7.68 0.29
CA ALA A 23 -2.37 -6.92 1.07
C ALA A 23 -1.22 -7.80 1.52
N VAL A 24 -0.01 -7.34 1.28
CA VAL A 24 1.23 -8.06 1.54
C VAL A 24 2.14 -7.21 2.41
N ASP A 25 2.47 -7.71 3.59
CA ASP A 25 3.35 -7.01 4.53
C ASP A 25 4.81 -7.17 4.12
N ILE A 26 5.45 -6.04 3.83
CA ILE A 26 6.85 -5.98 3.39
C ILE A 26 7.74 -5.76 4.60
N SER A 27 8.78 -6.59 4.74
CA SER A 27 9.76 -6.47 5.81
C SER A 27 10.86 -5.45 5.46
N ASN A 28 11.81 -5.27 6.37
CA ASN A 28 12.89 -4.28 6.24
C ASN A 28 12.36 -2.84 6.15
N CYS A 29 11.27 -2.56 6.86
CA CYS A 29 10.70 -1.21 6.91
C CYS A 29 11.71 -0.21 7.45
N GLN A 30 11.93 0.88 6.72
CA GLN A 30 12.87 1.95 7.09
C GLN A 30 12.21 3.06 7.91
N GLY A 31 10.92 2.94 8.19
CA GLY A 31 10.17 3.93 8.96
C GLY A 31 10.44 3.88 10.46
N ASN A 32 10.17 4.99 11.13
CA ASN A 32 10.33 5.15 12.59
C ASN A 32 9.00 5.58 13.23
N CYS A 33 7.90 4.94 12.84
CA CYS A 33 6.59 5.28 13.38
C CYS A 33 6.51 4.94 14.88
N ILE A 34 6.31 5.93 15.73
CA ILE A 34 6.05 5.72 17.15
C ILE A 34 4.65 5.11 17.25
N GLY A 35 4.51 4.01 18.00
CA GLY A 35 3.24 3.29 18.11
C GLY A 35 2.93 2.40 16.91
N CYS A 36 3.93 2.07 16.10
CA CYS A 36 3.77 1.16 14.96
C CYS A 36 3.17 -0.18 15.41
N HIS A 37 2.14 -0.65 14.68
CA HIS A 37 1.48 -1.92 14.99
C HIS A 37 2.32 -3.15 14.64
N SER A 38 3.34 -2.99 13.80
CA SER A 38 4.15 -4.11 13.30
C SER A 38 5.64 -3.77 13.34
N PRO A 39 6.21 -3.50 14.54
CA PRO A 39 7.62 -3.10 14.64
C PRO A 39 8.59 -4.19 14.19
N PHE A 40 8.19 -5.47 14.21
CA PHE A 40 9.03 -6.56 13.72
C PHE A 40 9.31 -6.48 12.22
N LEU A 41 8.49 -5.76 11.46
CA LEU A 41 8.71 -5.55 10.01
C LEU A 41 9.92 -4.65 9.72
N LYS A 42 10.49 -4.02 10.73
CA LYS A 42 11.77 -3.30 10.60
C LYS A 42 12.95 -4.25 10.47
N THR A 43 12.76 -5.52 10.82
CA THR A 43 13.81 -6.53 10.76
C THR A 43 13.74 -7.31 9.45
N ASP A 44 14.79 -8.11 9.18
CA ASP A 44 14.88 -8.93 7.98
C ASP A 44 14.14 -10.25 8.20
N VAL A 45 12.81 -10.19 8.08
CA VAL A 45 11.93 -11.35 8.27
C VAL A 45 11.21 -11.70 6.98
N GLY A 46 10.66 -12.93 6.91
CA GLY A 46 9.88 -13.38 5.78
C GLY A 46 10.72 -14.01 4.68
N VAL A 47 10.12 -14.11 3.50
CA VAL A 47 10.72 -14.75 2.32
C VAL A 47 10.70 -13.79 1.14
N GLU A 48 11.51 -14.08 0.13
CA GLU A 48 11.59 -13.23 -1.05
C GLU A 48 10.25 -13.13 -1.79
N LEU A 49 9.84 -11.93 -2.11
CA LEU A 49 8.71 -11.65 -2.99
C LEU A 49 9.24 -11.50 -4.41
N THR A 50 8.89 -12.45 -5.26
CA THR A 50 9.28 -12.46 -6.67
C THR A 50 8.05 -12.29 -7.56
N GLU A 51 8.27 -12.04 -8.85
CA GLU A 51 7.18 -11.99 -9.82
C GLU A 51 6.38 -13.29 -9.85
N LYS A 52 7.08 -14.43 -9.75
CA LYS A 52 6.45 -15.75 -9.70
C LYS A 52 5.58 -15.92 -8.45
N VAL A 53 6.05 -15.45 -7.31
CA VAL A 53 5.28 -15.48 -6.05
C VAL A 53 4.04 -14.61 -6.18
N ILE A 54 4.17 -13.43 -6.76
CA ILE A 54 3.01 -12.55 -7.03
C ILE A 54 1.97 -13.27 -7.89
N ASP A 55 2.41 -13.93 -8.95
CA ASP A 55 1.48 -14.68 -9.83
C ASP A 55 0.75 -15.77 -9.05
N SER A 56 1.45 -16.51 -8.18
CA SER A 56 0.84 -17.53 -7.33
C SER A 56 -0.16 -16.94 -6.35
N LEU A 57 0.18 -15.82 -5.72
CA LEU A 57 -0.71 -15.14 -4.79
C LEU A 57 -1.99 -14.64 -5.47
N ILE A 58 -1.88 -14.11 -6.66
CA ILE A 58 -3.04 -13.66 -7.44
C ILE A 58 -3.92 -14.85 -7.82
N ALA A 59 -3.31 -15.95 -8.25
CA ALA A 59 -4.04 -17.17 -8.63
C ALA A 59 -4.78 -17.79 -7.44
N ASP A 60 -4.16 -17.79 -6.25
CA ASP A 60 -4.73 -18.35 -5.04
C ASP A 60 -5.82 -17.47 -4.41
N ASN A 61 -5.93 -16.21 -4.81
CA ASN A 61 -6.87 -15.24 -4.26
C ASN A 61 -7.75 -14.67 -5.38
N PHE A 62 -8.52 -15.55 -6.00
CA PHE A 62 -9.40 -15.19 -7.11
C PHE A 62 -10.35 -14.05 -6.75
N GLY A 63 -10.49 -13.10 -7.65
CA GLY A 63 -11.39 -11.96 -7.48
C GLY A 63 -10.73 -10.68 -6.96
N VAL A 64 -9.45 -10.72 -6.57
CA VAL A 64 -8.73 -9.50 -6.20
C VAL A 64 -8.43 -8.67 -7.46
N ASP A 65 -8.53 -7.36 -7.33
CA ASP A 65 -8.26 -6.42 -8.43
C ASP A 65 -7.20 -5.38 -8.08
N CYS A 66 -6.60 -5.50 -6.89
CA CYS A 66 -5.54 -4.61 -6.43
C CYS A 66 -4.53 -5.39 -5.59
N PHE A 67 -3.27 -5.06 -5.73
CA PHE A 67 -2.17 -5.64 -4.94
C PHE A 67 -1.51 -4.51 -4.15
N LEU A 68 -1.56 -4.60 -2.83
CA LEU A 68 -1.08 -3.56 -1.92
C LEU A 68 0.22 -4.01 -1.24
N PHE A 69 1.28 -3.22 -1.43
CA PHE A 69 2.54 -3.37 -0.71
C PHE A 69 2.45 -2.54 0.58
N LEU A 70 2.39 -3.21 1.72
CA LEU A 70 2.40 -2.55 3.03
C LEU A 70 3.85 -2.32 3.45
N GLY A 71 4.44 -1.26 2.93
CA GLY A 71 5.83 -0.88 3.15
C GLY A 71 6.65 -0.89 1.87
N GLU A 72 7.76 -0.17 1.89
CA GLU A 72 8.65 -0.04 0.73
C GLU A 72 9.82 -1.02 0.73
N GLY A 73 10.14 -1.58 1.91
CA GLY A 73 11.36 -2.36 2.06
C GLY A 73 12.62 -1.49 1.94
N LYS A 74 13.70 -2.11 1.50
CA LYS A 74 15.00 -1.43 1.35
C LYS A 74 15.60 -1.53 -0.06
N ASP A 75 14.83 -2.04 -1.03
CA ASP A 75 15.29 -2.22 -2.41
C ASP A 75 14.30 -1.55 -3.37
N PRO A 76 14.47 -0.24 -3.61
CA PRO A 76 13.54 0.52 -4.45
C PRO A 76 13.41 0.00 -5.88
N GLU A 77 14.50 -0.47 -6.49
CA GLU A 77 14.45 -0.99 -7.86
C GLU A 77 13.59 -2.24 -7.96
N SER A 78 13.75 -3.16 -7.02
CA SER A 78 12.92 -4.37 -6.98
C SER A 78 11.46 -4.03 -6.71
N LEU A 79 11.19 -3.08 -5.84
CA LEU A 79 9.82 -2.64 -5.56
C LEU A 79 9.13 -2.14 -6.83
N LEU A 80 9.80 -1.28 -7.59
CA LEU A 80 9.26 -0.72 -8.83
C LEU A 80 9.03 -1.81 -9.89
N ARG A 81 9.96 -2.76 -10.00
CA ARG A 81 9.83 -3.89 -10.92
C ARG A 81 8.61 -4.75 -10.56
N LEU A 82 8.44 -5.04 -9.28
CA LEU A 82 7.31 -5.84 -8.82
C LEU A 82 5.97 -5.11 -9.01
N ALA A 83 5.94 -3.81 -8.78
CA ALA A 83 4.74 -3.00 -9.06
C ALA A 83 4.38 -3.03 -10.54
N ALA A 84 5.36 -2.88 -11.43
CA ALA A 84 5.14 -2.98 -12.88
C ALA A 84 4.58 -4.36 -13.27
N HIS A 85 5.10 -5.42 -12.64
CA HIS A 85 4.61 -6.78 -12.87
C HIS A 85 3.15 -6.93 -12.45
N VAL A 86 2.77 -6.42 -11.28
CA VAL A 86 1.38 -6.42 -10.80
C VAL A 86 0.47 -5.77 -11.85
N ARG A 87 0.86 -4.60 -12.34
CA ARG A 87 0.07 -3.87 -13.33
C ARG A 87 -0.02 -4.63 -14.66
N SER A 88 1.03 -5.34 -15.04
CA SER A 88 1.02 -6.19 -16.24
C SER A 88 0.02 -7.35 -16.14
N ARG A 89 -0.36 -7.73 -14.92
CA ARG A 89 -1.37 -8.76 -14.66
C ARG A 89 -2.79 -8.19 -14.61
N GLY A 90 -2.96 -6.93 -14.90
CA GLY A 90 -4.27 -6.28 -14.93
C GLY A 90 -4.79 -5.82 -13.57
N LEU A 91 -3.97 -5.87 -12.53
CA LEU A 91 -4.33 -5.39 -11.20
C LEU A 91 -3.83 -3.96 -10.99
N ALA A 92 -4.52 -3.21 -10.13
CA ALA A 92 -3.99 -1.96 -9.63
C ALA A 92 -2.85 -2.27 -8.65
N ALA A 93 -1.78 -1.48 -8.71
CA ALA A 93 -0.68 -1.57 -7.76
C ALA A 93 -0.82 -0.45 -6.74
N ALA A 94 -0.74 -0.78 -5.45
CA ALA A 94 -0.87 0.17 -4.37
C ALA A 94 0.30 0.06 -3.40
N LEU A 95 0.68 1.18 -2.82
CA LEU A 95 1.77 1.28 -1.85
C LEU A 95 1.34 2.09 -0.64
N TYR A 96 1.60 1.56 0.54
CA TYR A 96 1.55 2.31 1.78
C TYR A 96 2.98 2.63 2.20
N SER A 97 3.37 3.90 2.10
CA SER A 97 4.68 4.40 2.52
C SER A 97 4.56 5.11 3.87
N GLY A 98 5.57 4.92 4.71
CA GLY A 98 5.69 5.66 5.95
C GLY A 98 6.38 7.02 5.79
N ARG A 99 6.84 7.35 4.60
CA ARG A 99 7.49 8.63 4.33
C ARG A 99 6.46 9.72 4.06
N ASN A 100 6.81 10.97 4.39
CA ASN A 100 5.94 12.12 4.13
C ASN A 100 5.84 12.46 2.64
N ALA A 101 6.88 12.14 1.88
CA ALA A 101 6.93 12.35 0.44
C ALA A 101 7.70 11.22 -0.22
N VAL A 102 7.34 10.89 -1.46
CA VAL A 102 7.99 9.86 -2.27
C VAL A 102 8.39 10.42 -3.62
N GLU A 103 9.30 9.74 -4.28
CA GLU A 103 9.84 10.15 -5.58
C GLU A 103 8.79 9.99 -6.70
N ASP A 104 8.95 10.74 -7.79
CA ASP A 104 8.08 10.65 -8.96
C ASP A 104 7.95 9.23 -9.49
N LYS A 105 9.04 8.44 -9.44
CA LYS A 105 9.05 7.05 -9.91
C LYS A 105 8.01 6.19 -9.19
N ILE A 106 7.73 6.47 -7.92
CA ILE A 106 6.70 5.76 -7.18
C ILE A 106 5.33 6.05 -7.81
N PHE A 107 4.99 7.33 -8.01
CA PHE A 107 3.71 7.67 -8.61
C PHE A 107 3.58 7.16 -10.05
N GLU A 108 4.67 7.12 -10.80
CA GLU A 108 4.69 6.60 -12.17
C GLU A 108 4.38 5.09 -12.24
N ASN A 109 4.67 4.34 -11.18
CA ASN A 109 4.55 2.88 -11.17
C ASN A 109 3.41 2.34 -10.31
N PHE A 110 2.73 3.19 -9.55
CA PHE A 110 1.63 2.79 -8.68
C PHE A 110 0.35 3.52 -9.04
N ASP A 111 -0.77 2.88 -8.78
CA ASP A 111 -2.10 3.45 -9.02
C ASP A 111 -2.69 4.10 -7.76
N TYR A 112 -2.23 3.67 -6.58
CA TYR A 112 -2.58 4.23 -5.29
C TYR A 112 -1.34 4.33 -4.43
N VAL A 113 -1.14 5.48 -3.78
CA VAL A 113 0.02 5.68 -2.89
C VAL A 113 -0.44 6.41 -1.63
N LYS A 114 -0.24 5.78 -0.48
CA LYS A 114 -0.43 6.42 0.81
C LYS A 114 0.92 6.91 1.30
N VAL A 115 0.98 8.16 1.73
CA VAL A 115 2.16 8.78 2.31
C VAL A 115 1.89 9.23 3.74
N GLY A 116 2.95 9.41 4.51
CA GLY A 116 2.91 9.86 5.89
C GLY A 116 3.07 8.71 6.88
N PRO A 117 3.88 8.90 7.93
CA PRO A 117 3.99 7.93 8.99
C PRO A 117 2.71 7.89 9.83
N TYR A 118 2.44 6.75 10.47
CA TYR A 118 1.41 6.70 11.48
C TYR A 118 1.86 7.51 12.71
N ILE A 119 1.06 8.49 13.11
CA ILE A 119 1.29 9.29 14.31
C ILE A 119 0.06 9.13 15.19
N GLU A 120 0.23 8.49 16.33
CA GLU A 120 -0.86 8.13 17.23
C GLU A 120 -1.76 9.31 17.59
N SER A 121 -1.16 10.48 17.87
CA SER A 121 -1.90 11.68 18.25
C SER A 121 -2.78 12.25 17.12
N PHE A 122 -2.43 11.98 15.86
CA PHE A 122 -3.22 12.41 14.71
C PHE A 122 -4.20 11.34 14.23
N GLY A 123 -3.96 10.09 14.60
CA GLY A 123 -4.81 8.96 14.27
C GLY A 123 -4.52 8.32 12.90
N PRO A 124 -5.19 7.19 12.62
CA PRO A 124 -5.06 6.48 11.36
C PRO A 124 -5.78 7.19 10.21
N LEU A 125 -5.72 6.60 9.00
CA LEU A 125 -6.35 7.17 7.79
C LEU A 125 -7.84 7.48 7.95
N ASN A 126 -8.57 6.71 8.74
CA ASN A 126 -10.00 6.94 8.95
C ASN A 126 -10.32 8.03 9.97
N SER A 127 -9.30 8.68 10.53
CA SER A 127 -9.46 9.84 11.41
C SER A 127 -9.32 11.13 10.59
N LYS A 128 -10.24 12.07 10.79
CA LYS A 128 -10.19 13.37 10.10
C LYS A 128 -8.96 14.19 10.48
N THR A 129 -8.31 13.86 11.59
CA THR A 129 -7.11 14.54 12.07
C THR A 129 -5.81 13.94 11.55
N THR A 130 -5.90 12.89 10.72
CA THR A 130 -4.72 12.18 10.23
C THR A 130 -3.79 13.09 9.43
N ASN A 131 -2.48 12.87 9.62
CA ASN A 131 -1.44 13.47 8.78
C ASN A 131 -1.21 12.66 7.51
N GLN A 132 -1.75 11.44 7.44
CA GLN A 132 -1.56 10.55 6.29
C GLN A 132 -2.47 10.96 5.14
N ARG A 133 -2.00 10.73 3.91
CA ARG A 133 -2.76 11.00 2.70
C ARG A 133 -2.73 9.80 1.77
N LEU A 134 -3.89 9.41 1.25
CA LEU A 134 -3.99 8.39 0.20
C LEU A 134 -4.32 9.09 -1.11
N TYR A 135 -3.45 8.89 -2.10
CA TYR A 135 -3.65 9.43 -3.44
C TYR A 135 -4.00 8.32 -4.42
N LYS A 136 -4.99 8.59 -5.27
CA LYS A 136 -5.21 7.84 -6.49
C LYS A 136 -4.39 8.52 -7.59
N VAL A 137 -3.62 7.72 -8.34
CA VAL A 137 -2.75 8.24 -9.40
C VAL A 137 -3.46 8.07 -10.73
N ALA A 138 -3.67 9.19 -11.43
CA ALA A 138 -4.17 9.16 -12.80
C ALA A 138 -2.98 9.24 -13.74
N HIS A 139 -2.77 8.18 -14.52
CA HIS A 139 -1.64 8.07 -15.45
C HIS A 139 -2.02 8.63 -16.81
N GLU A 140 -1.14 9.45 -17.36
CA GLU A 140 -1.21 9.96 -18.73
C GLU A 140 0.04 9.49 -19.49
N ALA A 141 0.13 9.75 -20.82
CA ALA A 141 1.21 9.22 -21.65
C ALA A 141 2.61 9.56 -21.11
N ASP A 142 2.84 10.80 -20.69
CA ASP A 142 4.14 11.29 -20.23
C ASP A 142 4.10 11.91 -18.84
N SER A 143 2.98 11.77 -18.13
CA SER A 143 2.79 12.42 -16.84
C SER A 143 1.81 11.67 -15.96
N TYR A 144 1.62 12.15 -14.75
CA TYR A 144 0.58 11.68 -13.84
C TYR A 144 -0.03 12.86 -13.10
N SER A 145 -1.21 12.66 -12.55
CA SER A 145 -1.82 13.59 -11.62
C SER A 145 -2.30 12.84 -10.38
N LEU A 146 -2.37 13.55 -9.26
CA LEU A 146 -2.76 12.97 -7.98
C LEU A 146 -4.13 13.45 -7.57
N ILE A 147 -4.96 12.53 -7.12
CA ILE A 147 -6.29 12.82 -6.57
C ILE A 147 -6.26 12.36 -5.11
N ASP A 148 -6.39 13.30 -4.18
CA ASP A 148 -6.45 12.97 -2.76
C ASP A 148 -7.80 12.37 -2.43
N ILE A 149 -7.80 11.08 -2.08
CA ILE A 149 -9.02 10.34 -1.75
C ILE A 149 -9.10 9.97 -0.27
N THR A 150 -8.27 10.57 0.56
CA THR A 150 -8.22 10.28 2.00
C THR A 150 -9.59 10.44 2.68
N SER A 151 -10.36 11.43 2.27
CA SER A 151 -11.69 11.67 2.84
C SER A 151 -12.69 10.53 2.62
N ARG A 152 -12.42 9.59 1.71
CA ARG A 152 -13.26 8.41 1.50
C ARG A 152 -13.35 7.54 2.75
N PHE A 153 -12.29 7.50 3.55
CA PHE A 153 -12.29 6.77 4.82
C PHE A 153 -13.19 7.43 5.87
N TRP A 154 -13.31 8.74 5.82
CA TRP A 154 -14.08 9.51 6.81
C TRP A 154 -15.59 9.32 6.62
N HIS A 155 -16.05 9.23 5.39
CA HIS A 155 -17.47 9.01 5.09
C HIS A 155 -17.98 7.70 5.66
N ARG A 156 -17.19 6.64 5.61
CA ARG A 156 -17.55 5.34 6.19
C ARG A 156 -17.77 5.43 7.69
N GLY A 157 -16.93 6.17 8.40
CA GLY A 157 -17.08 6.39 9.83
C GLY A 157 -18.35 7.15 10.16
N ILE A 158 -18.71 8.15 9.37
CA ILE A 158 -19.93 8.94 9.54
C ILE A 158 -21.16 8.07 9.32
N ASP A 159 -21.19 7.26 8.29
CA ASP A 159 -22.32 6.37 7.99
C ASP A 159 -22.58 5.39 9.12
N LYS A 160 -21.57 4.88 9.77
CA LYS A 160 -21.71 4.00 10.94
C LYS A 160 -22.34 4.71 12.14
N ASN A 161 -22.13 6.01 12.26
CA ASN A 161 -22.63 6.80 13.39
C ASN A 161 -24.06 7.28 13.18
N VAL A 162 -24.55 7.27 11.96
CA VAL A 162 -25.93 7.70 11.63
C VAL A 162 -26.96 6.63 11.96
N LYS A 163 -26.52 5.44 12.22
CA LYS A 163 -27.39 4.34 12.66
C LYS A 163 -27.72 4.42 14.14
#